data_28a6770dcafeab54759b764e02675663
#
_entry.id   28a6770dcafeab54759b764e02675663
#
_cell.length_a   1.000
_cell.length_b   1.000
_cell.length_c   1.000
_cell.angle_alpha   90.00
_cell.angle_beta   90.00
_cell.angle_gamma   90.00
#
_symmetry.space_group_name_H-M   'P 1'
#
loop_
_entity.id
_entity.type
_entity.pdbx_description
1 polymer ?
#
loop_
_entity_poly.entity_id
_entity_poly.type
_entity_poly.pdbx_seq_one_letter_code
_entity_poly.pdbx_strand_id
1 'polypeptide(L)'
;VSEKSLILGGGVTGLAAGYCSGLPVLEAADGPGGICSSYYVRPKSSERLPQSPKDGEAYRFEIGGGHWIFGGDPVILQFIRSLAPVKSYSRKSSVYFRAKDQYAPFPLQNHLRFLDADIAGQALAEMAKPGSGWTTMKEWLEASFGPTLCKLFFFPFHDLYTAGLYKEIAPQDAYKSPVNLPVAIQGAFKQSAAVGYNTTYIYPIEGLNTLAQRMAASCNIHYGKRAVRIDVKQKEIHFADGGSKRYERLISTLPLNQMIAMTGLKVDSRTDPHTSVLVLNIGAVRGPKCPDDHWLYNPDTTSLFHRVGFYSNVDRSFLPASHRERGDRVSIYIEKGYVGGQRPSDRETAQYAAAVVRELQDWDFIGEAEVVDPTWIDVAYTWAWPGSKWREQAMRALEEHSIYPVGRYARWTFQGISDSIRDGFFAGASMKGEA
;
A
#
# COMPACT_ATOMS: atom_id res chain seq x y z
N VAL A 1 -23.43 3.16 26.67
CA VAL A 1 -22.21 3.88 26.24
C VAL A 1 -22.66 5.20 25.65
N SER A 2 -22.22 6.30 26.27
CA SER A 2 -22.56 7.66 25.79
C SER A 2 -22.12 7.79 24.32
N GLU A 3 -23.01 8.25 23.43
CA GLU A 3 -22.70 8.54 22.02
C GLU A 3 -21.73 9.71 21.81
N LYS A 4 -20.99 10.06 22.84
CA LYS A 4 -20.10 11.21 22.90
C LYS A 4 -18.74 11.01 22.21
N SER A 5 -18.33 9.75 22.04
CA SER A 5 -17.10 9.40 21.36
C SER A 5 -17.41 8.66 20.06
N LEU A 6 -16.76 9.05 18.97
CA LEU A 6 -16.99 8.52 17.61
C LEU A 6 -15.67 8.08 16.96
N ILE A 7 -15.78 7.22 15.98
CA ILE A 7 -14.68 6.80 15.11
C ILE A 7 -15.01 7.20 13.68
N LEU A 8 -14.10 7.88 13.00
CA LEU A 8 -14.23 8.32 11.62
C LEU A 8 -13.30 7.51 10.72
N GLY A 9 -13.90 6.74 9.80
CA GLY A 9 -13.28 5.81 8.87
C GLY A 9 -13.39 4.34 9.30
N GLY A 10 -13.92 3.49 8.41
CA GLY A 10 -14.13 2.03 8.58
C GLY A 10 -13.06 1.18 7.91
N GLY A 11 -11.82 1.70 7.74
CA GLY A 11 -10.65 0.91 7.41
C GLY A 11 -10.21 0.02 8.58
N VAL A 12 -9.21 -0.84 8.39
CA VAL A 12 -8.78 -1.83 9.42
C VAL A 12 -8.45 -1.20 10.79
N THR A 13 -7.94 0.03 10.82
CA THR A 13 -7.67 0.78 12.06
C THR A 13 -8.97 1.16 12.78
N GLY A 14 -9.92 1.76 12.06
CA GLY A 14 -11.20 2.17 12.65
C GLY A 14 -12.06 0.98 13.05
N LEU A 15 -12.06 -0.09 12.27
CA LEU A 15 -12.72 -1.34 12.62
C LEU A 15 -12.12 -1.95 13.91
N ALA A 16 -10.79 -1.96 14.04
CA ALA A 16 -10.13 -2.44 15.25
C ALA A 16 -10.49 -1.60 16.49
N ALA A 17 -10.55 -0.26 16.33
CA ALA A 17 -10.99 0.64 17.39
C ALA A 17 -12.46 0.40 17.77
N GLY A 18 -13.35 0.25 16.79
CA GLY A 18 -14.77 -0.04 17.00
C GLY A 18 -15.00 -1.40 17.64
N TYR A 19 -14.28 -2.43 17.18
CA TYR A 19 -14.32 -3.80 17.73
C TYR A 19 -13.98 -3.82 19.22
N CYS A 20 -12.94 -3.08 19.61
CA CYS A 20 -12.48 -3.05 21.01
C CYS A 20 -13.38 -2.17 21.90
N SER A 21 -13.85 -1.04 21.40
CA SER A 21 -14.56 -0.03 22.22
C SER A 21 -16.08 -0.16 22.18
N GLY A 22 -16.66 -0.70 21.09
CA GLY A 22 -18.10 -0.64 20.82
C GLY A 22 -18.59 0.75 20.37
N LEU A 23 -17.69 1.71 20.16
CA LEU A 23 -18.03 3.07 19.70
C LEU A 23 -18.56 3.05 18.26
N PRO A 24 -19.47 4.00 17.90
CA PRO A 24 -19.95 4.13 16.55
C PRO A 24 -18.80 4.44 15.55
N VAL A 25 -18.73 3.66 14.48
CA VAL A 25 -17.81 3.86 13.36
C VAL A 25 -18.58 4.47 12.19
N LEU A 26 -18.11 5.62 11.69
CA LEU A 26 -18.72 6.34 10.56
C LEU A 26 -17.86 6.10 9.33
N GLU A 27 -18.40 5.41 8.33
CA GLU A 27 -17.70 5.03 7.10
C GLU A 27 -18.33 5.69 5.88
N ALA A 28 -17.51 6.22 4.98
CA ALA A 28 -17.96 6.92 3.78
C ALA A 28 -18.45 6.00 2.66
N ALA A 29 -17.93 4.77 2.60
CA ALA A 29 -18.29 3.77 1.60
C ALA A 29 -19.48 2.91 2.09
N ASP A 30 -19.98 2.04 1.18
CA ASP A 30 -21.05 1.09 1.48
C ASP A 30 -20.54 -0.23 2.10
N GLY A 31 -19.23 -0.34 2.34
CA GLY A 31 -18.60 -1.52 2.91
C GLY A 31 -17.36 -1.21 3.72
N PRO A 32 -16.91 -2.17 4.57
CA PRO A 32 -15.78 -2.01 5.47
C PRO A 32 -14.44 -2.32 4.79
N GLY A 33 -13.34 -1.89 5.43
CA GLY A 33 -11.97 -2.29 5.11
C GLY A 33 -11.14 -1.21 4.42
N GLY A 34 -11.78 -0.20 3.82
CA GLY A 34 -11.07 0.84 3.07
C GLY A 34 -10.24 0.22 1.95
N ILE A 35 -8.95 0.59 1.86
CA ILE A 35 -8.04 0.00 0.86
C ILE A 35 -7.64 -1.46 1.16
N CYS A 36 -7.86 -1.95 2.37
CA CYS A 36 -7.63 -3.35 2.77
C CYS A 36 -8.90 -4.18 2.55
N SER A 37 -9.40 -4.19 1.31
CA SER A 37 -10.58 -4.94 0.91
C SER A 37 -10.39 -5.53 -0.48
N SER A 38 -10.97 -6.73 -0.68
CA SER A 38 -10.98 -7.42 -1.96
C SER A 38 -12.32 -7.23 -2.66
N TYR A 39 -12.34 -7.39 -3.97
CA TYR A 39 -13.54 -7.44 -4.79
C TYR A 39 -13.34 -8.45 -5.94
N TYR A 40 -14.42 -8.73 -6.65
CA TYR A 40 -14.41 -9.74 -7.70
C TYR A 40 -14.95 -9.18 -9.01
N VAL A 41 -14.38 -9.61 -10.14
CA VAL A 41 -14.83 -9.21 -11.48
C VAL A 41 -14.87 -10.45 -12.36
N ARG A 42 -16.01 -10.71 -13.04
CA ARG A 42 -16.12 -11.80 -14.00
C ARG A 42 -15.29 -11.52 -15.26
N PRO A 43 -14.74 -12.53 -15.91
CA PRO A 43 -14.12 -12.36 -17.22
C PRO A 43 -15.02 -11.58 -18.18
N LYS A 44 -14.45 -10.63 -18.91
CA LYS A 44 -15.16 -9.75 -19.88
C LYS A 44 -16.27 -8.87 -19.29
N SER A 45 -16.24 -8.64 -17.98
CA SER A 45 -17.12 -7.71 -17.26
C SER A 45 -16.33 -6.53 -16.69
N SER A 46 -17.01 -5.42 -16.45
CA SER A 46 -16.51 -4.26 -15.68
C SER A 46 -17.22 -4.12 -14.33
N GLU A 47 -18.16 -4.99 -14.01
CA GLU A 47 -18.92 -4.93 -12.77
C GLU A 47 -18.09 -5.49 -11.60
N ARG A 48 -17.92 -4.66 -10.56
CA ARG A 48 -17.29 -5.08 -9.29
C ARG A 48 -18.31 -5.73 -8.38
N LEU A 49 -18.05 -6.98 -8.01
CA LEU A 49 -18.83 -7.73 -7.05
C LEU A 49 -18.16 -7.66 -5.66
N PRO A 50 -18.88 -7.34 -4.59
CA PRO A 50 -18.30 -7.23 -3.24
C PRO A 50 -17.95 -8.60 -2.63
N GLN A 51 -18.45 -9.69 -3.22
CA GLN A 51 -18.23 -11.07 -2.78
C GLN A 51 -18.01 -11.99 -3.98
N SER A 52 -17.36 -13.12 -3.74
CA SER A 52 -17.20 -14.17 -4.76
C SER A 52 -18.57 -14.64 -5.24
N PRO A 53 -18.80 -14.72 -6.56
CA PRO A 53 -20.03 -15.33 -7.07
C PRO A 53 -20.08 -16.83 -6.69
N LYS A 54 -21.29 -17.39 -6.59
CA LYS A 54 -21.49 -18.78 -6.13
C LYS A 54 -20.77 -19.83 -6.97
N ASP A 55 -20.62 -19.59 -8.27
CA ASP A 55 -19.89 -20.46 -9.20
C ASP A 55 -18.37 -20.28 -9.12
N GLY A 56 -17.88 -19.24 -8.42
CA GLY A 56 -16.46 -18.91 -8.32
C GLY A 56 -15.84 -18.38 -9.61
N GLU A 57 -16.61 -18.13 -10.67
CA GLU A 57 -16.13 -17.70 -11.98
C GLU A 57 -15.88 -16.17 -12.02
N ALA A 58 -14.89 -15.73 -11.24
CA ALA A 58 -14.43 -14.34 -11.20
C ALA A 58 -12.96 -14.26 -10.79
N TYR A 59 -12.27 -13.26 -11.31
CA TYR A 59 -10.99 -12.80 -10.76
C TYR A 59 -11.23 -12.14 -9.42
N ARG A 60 -10.39 -12.41 -8.42
CA ARG A 60 -10.31 -11.62 -7.19
C ARG A 60 -9.23 -10.58 -7.32
N PHE A 61 -9.50 -9.36 -6.90
CA PHE A 61 -8.55 -8.25 -6.87
C PHE A 61 -8.58 -7.57 -5.50
N GLU A 62 -7.48 -6.90 -5.16
CA GLU A 62 -7.40 -6.02 -4.00
C GLU A 62 -7.59 -4.56 -4.44
N ILE A 63 -8.34 -3.77 -3.65
CA ILE A 63 -8.58 -2.35 -3.95
C ILE A 63 -7.26 -1.58 -3.99
N GLY A 64 -6.38 -1.84 -3.03
CA GLY A 64 -5.12 -1.13 -2.87
C GLY A 64 -3.93 -1.75 -3.59
N GLY A 65 -4.11 -2.74 -4.48
CA GLY A 65 -3.01 -3.51 -5.06
C GLY A 65 -2.46 -4.56 -4.09
N GLY A 66 -1.17 -4.84 -4.12
CA GLY A 66 -0.54 -5.89 -3.31
C GLY A 66 -0.55 -5.63 -1.81
N HIS A 67 -1.68 -5.82 -1.16
CA HIS A 67 -1.83 -5.65 0.29
C HIS A 67 -1.69 -6.99 1.04
N TRP A 68 -0.47 -7.32 1.39
CA TRP A 68 -0.12 -8.52 2.16
C TRP A 68 0.10 -8.16 3.62
N ILE A 69 -0.16 -9.08 4.55
CA ILE A 69 0.06 -8.87 6.00
C ILE A 69 1.47 -9.33 6.34
N PHE A 70 2.39 -8.37 6.36
CA PHE A 70 3.80 -8.61 6.71
C PHE A 70 4.02 -8.48 8.21
N GLY A 71 4.80 -9.41 8.79
CA GLY A 71 5.22 -9.34 10.19
C GLY A 71 4.05 -9.11 11.15
N GLY A 72 4.35 -8.51 12.28
CA GLY A 72 3.37 -8.01 13.23
C GLY A 72 3.50 -8.60 14.64
N ASP A 73 2.80 -7.96 15.56
CA ASP A 73 2.67 -8.43 16.93
C ASP A 73 1.98 -9.81 16.96
N PRO A 74 2.52 -10.82 17.69
CA PRO A 74 1.93 -12.16 17.76
C PRO A 74 0.47 -12.18 18.22
N VAL A 75 0.07 -11.28 19.12
CA VAL A 75 -1.31 -11.15 19.60
C VAL A 75 -2.23 -10.68 18.47
N ILE A 76 -1.79 -9.70 17.71
CA ILE A 76 -2.55 -9.18 16.55
C ILE A 76 -2.64 -10.24 15.45
N LEU A 77 -1.56 -10.98 15.18
CA LEU A 77 -1.60 -12.08 14.22
C LEU A 77 -2.55 -13.20 14.67
N GLN A 78 -2.59 -13.50 15.97
CA GLN A 78 -3.55 -14.47 16.52
C GLN A 78 -5.00 -13.95 16.41
N PHE A 79 -5.23 -12.67 16.64
CA PHE A 79 -6.53 -12.04 16.41
C PHE A 79 -6.97 -12.16 14.94
N ILE A 80 -6.09 -11.86 14.00
CA ILE A 80 -6.38 -12.01 12.56
C ILE A 80 -6.75 -13.46 12.24
N ARG A 81 -6.00 -14.44 12.77
CA ARG A 81 -6.28 -15.88 12.58
C ARG A 81 -7.59 -16.33 13.21
N SER A 82 -8.01 -15.73 14.31
CA SER A 82 -9.30 -16.05 14.95
C SER A 82 -10.49 -15.57 14.12
N LEU A 83 -10.30 -14.52 13.30
CA LEU A 83 -11.35 -13.97 12.44
C LEU A 83 -11.38 -14.64 11.06
N ALA A 84 -10.24 -14.97 10.48
CA ALA A 84 -10.17 -15.52 9.13
C ALA A 84 -9.07 -16.59 9.04
N PRO A 85 -9.33 -17.73 8.36
CA PRO A 85 -8.27 -18.65 7.98
C PRO A 85 -7.24 -17.95 7.12
N VAL A 86 -5.96 -18.09 7.48
CA VAL A 86 -4.85 -17.46 6.75
C VAL A 86 -3.87 -18.51 6.26
N LYS A 87 -3.21 -18.22 5.14
CA LYS A 87 -2.11 -19.00 4.60
C LYS A 87 -0.83 -18.16 4.66
N SER A 88 0.30 -18.82 4.88
CA SER A 88 1.62 -18.18 4.94
C SER A 88 2.36 -18.37 3.63
N TYR A 89 3.11 -17.34 3.22
CA TYR A 89 3.84 -17.32 1.96
C TYR A 89 5.26 -16.81 2.19
N SER A 90 6.22 -17.39 1.47
CA SER A 90 7.57 -16.86 1.35
C SER A 90 7.64 -15.96 0.12
N ARG A 91 8.18 -14.75 0.29
CA ARG A 91 8.30 -13.77 -0.78
C ARG A 91 9.13 -14.33 -1.95
N LYS A 92 8.58 -14.15 -3.17
CA LYS A 92 9.30 -14.29 -4.42
C LYS A 92 9.21 -12.94 -5.14
N SER A 93 10.28 -12.19 -5.19
CA SER A 93 10.28 -10.88 -5.86
C SER A 93 11.64 -10.57 -6.43
N SER A 94 11.65 -9.93 -7.59
CA SER A 94 12.86 -9.59 -8.33
C SER A 94 12.80 -8.15 -8.84
N VAL A 95 13.95 -7.60 -9.17
CA VAL A 95 14.09 -6.47 -10.07
C VAL A 95 14.16 -7.03 -11.48
N TYR A 96 13.33 -6.54 -12.37
CA TYR A 96 13.31 -6.93 -13.77
C TYR A 96 13.87 -5.82 -14.64
N PHE A 97 14.97 -6.09 -15.31
CA PHE A 97 15.63 -5.20 -16.27
C PHE A 97 15.18 -5.60 -17.67
N ARG A 98 14.19 -4.89 -18.19
CA ARG A 98 13.55 -5.21 -19.48
C ARG A 98 14.54 -5.23 -20.64
N ALA A 99 15.44 -4.23 -20.71
CA ALA A 99 16.41 -4.10 -21.79
C ALA A 99 17.34 -5.32 -21.95
N LYS A 100 17.57 -6.08 -20.86
CA LYS A 100 18.42 -7.28 -20.85
C LYS A 100 17.61 -8.57 -20.70
N ASP A 101 16.28 -8.50 -20.57
CA ASP A 101 15.41 -9.63 -20.18
C ASP A 101 15.96 -10.38 -18.93
N GLN A 102 16.41 -9.62 -17.92
CA GLN A 102 17.16 -10.13 -16.79
C GLN A 102 16.41 -9.89 -15.47
N TYR A 103 16.38 -10.93 -14.65
CA TYR A 103 15.82 -10.91 -13.30
C TYR A 103 16.94 -10.98 -12.27
N ALA A 104 16.92 -10.06 -11.30
CA ALA A 104 17.76 -10.11 -10.12
C ALA A 104 16.90 -10.16 -8.86
N PRO A 105 17.07 -11.15 -7.96
CA PRO A 105 16.23 -11.22 -6.75
C PRO A 105 16.31 -9.93 -5.92
N PHE A 106 15.18 -9.55 -5.31
CA PHE A 106 15.13 -8.37 -4.43
C PHE A 106 15.45 -8.74 -2.96
N PRO A 107 16.23 -7.93 -2.23
CA PRO A 107 16.76 -6.62 -2.60
C PRO A 107 18.05 -6.73 -3.44
N LEU A 108 18.13 -5.91 -4.50
CA LEU A 108 19.18 -5.98 -5.52
C LEU A 108 20.60 -5.94 -4.96
N GLN A 109 20.86 -5.05 -3.97
CA GLN A 109 22.18 -4.89 -3.34
C GLN A 109 22.70 -6.15 -2.65
N ASN A 110 21.83 -7.11 -2.36
CA ASN A 110 22.18 -8.40 -1.75
C ASN A 110 22.29 -9.54 -2.77
N HIS A 111 22.18 -9.23 -4.06
CA HIS A 111 22.14 -10.21 -5.15
C HIS A 111 22.96 -9.77 -6.35
N LEU A 112 24.12 -9.14 -6.09
CA LEU A 112 24.98 -8.53 -7.11
C LEU A 112 25.53 -9.54 -8.14
N ARG A 113 25.62 -10.83 -7.80
CA ARG A 113 26.02 -11.91 -8.74
C ARG A 113 25.12 -12.01 -9.99
N PHE A 114 23.93 -11.44 -9.95
CA PHE A 114 23.01 -11.39 -11.09
C PHE A 114 23.29 -10.22 -12.02
N LEU A 115 24.20 -9.33 -11.66
CA LEU A 115 24.70 -8.23 -12.48
C LEU A 115 26.01 -8.63 -13.17
N ASP A 116 26.42 -7.85 -14.16
CA ASP A 116 27.74 -8.00 -14.77
C ASP A 116 28.84 -7.83 -13.70
N ALA A 117 29.92 -8.60 -13.80
CA ALA A 117 30.99 -8.65 -12.78
C ALA A 117 31.62 -7.28 -12.51
N ASP A 118 31.82 -6.47 -13.55
CA ASP A 118 32.38 -5.11 -13.43
C ASP A 118 31.41 -4.19 -12.67
N ILE A 119 30.11 -4.28 -12.95
CA ILE A 119 29.06 -3.53 -12.24
C ILE A 119 29.02 -3.95 -10.77
N ALA A 120 29.07 -5.25 -10.48
CA ALA A 120 29.07 -5.78 -9.12
C ALA A 120 30.31 -5.34 -8.34
N GLY A 121 31.48 -5.41 -8.95
CA GLY A 121 32.75 -4.97 -8.37
C GLY A 121 32.76 -3.48 -8.06
N GLN A 122 32.34 -2.65 -8.99
CA GLN A 122 32.23 -1.20 -8.80
C GLN A 122 31.23 -0.86 -7.70
N ALA A 123 30.05 -1.49 -7.69
CA ALA A 123 29.02 -1.29 -6.66
C ALA A 123 29.55 -1.62 -5.26
N LEU A 124 30.29 -2.73 -5.09
CA LEU A 124 30.91 -3.09 -3.82
C LEU A 124 31.98 -2.08 -3.37
N ALA A 125 32.82 -1.60 -4.29
CA ALA A 125 33.83 -0.59 -4.00
C ALA A 125 33.20 0.76 -3.57
N GLU A 126 32.08 1.14 -4.17
CA GLU A 126 31.32 2.33 -3.80
C GLU A 126 30.63 2.16 -2.44
N MET A 127 29.95 1.05 -2.20
CA MET A 127 29.30 0.73 -0.91
C MET A 127 30.28 0.61 0.26
N ALA A 128 31.55 0.26 -0.01
CA ALA A 128 32.61 0.20 1.00
C ALA A 128 33.05 1.60 1.48
N LYS A 129 32.67 2.65 0.79
CA LYS A 129 32.98 4.05 1.11
C LYS A 129 31.69 4.86 1.28
N PRO A 130 30.86 4.56 2.30
CA PRO A 130 29.59 5.23 2.46
C PRO A 130 29.79 6.74 2.65
N GLY A 131 28.96 7.53 1.99
CA GLY A 131 28.89 8.96 2.18
C GLY A 131 28.21 9.35 3.49
N SER A 132 28.34 10.60 3.88
CA SER A 132 27.67 11.18 5.06
C SER A 132 27.12 12.59 4.71
N GLY A 133 26.28 13.12 5.57
CA GLY A 133 25.77 14.51 5.42
C GLY A 133 24.64 14.64 4.40
N TRP A 134 23.83 13.59 4.21
CA TRP A 134 22.67 13.60 3.33
C TRP A 134 21.45 14.29 4.00
N THR A 135 20.65 14.95 3.20
CA THR A 135 19.42 15.66 3.58
C THR A 135 18.21 15.07 2.87
N THR A 136 18.36 14.73 1.60
CA THR A 136 17.30 14.18 0.77
C THR A 136 17.41 12.66 0.62
N MET A 137 16.32 12.02 0.22
CA MET A 137 16.31 10.58 -0.10
C MET A 137 17.29 10.24 -1.23
N LYS A 138 17.39 11.11 -2.26
CA LYS A 138 18.34 10.94 -3.36
C LYS A 138 19.78 10.87 -2.83
N GLU A 139 20.17 11.84 -2.00
CA GLU A 139 21.53 11.91 -1.42
C GLU A 139 21.80 10.70 -0.51
N TRP A 140 20.80 10.29 0.29
CA TRP A 140 20.90 9.10 1.13
C TRP A 140 21.10 7.82 0.32
N LEU A 141 20.35 7.64 -0.78
CA LEU A 141 20.49 6.49 -1.66
C LEU A 141 21.90 6.44 -2.26
N GLU A 142 22.40 7.57 -2.76
CA GLU A 142 23.73 7.66 -3.37
C GLU A 142 24.85 7.43 -2.34
N ALA A 143 24.71 8.00 -1.14
CA ALA A 143 25.64 7.79 -0.02
C ALA A 143 25.66 6.33 0.47
N SER A 144 24.53 5.62 0.37
CA SER A 144 24.38 4.25 0.89
C SER A 144 24.77 3.16 -0.11
N PHE A 145 24.44 3.36 -1.40
CA PHE A 145 24.55 2.31 -2.44
C PHE A 145 25.54 2.66 -3.56
N GLY A 146 26.03 3.90 -3.59
CA GLY A 146 26.93 4.40 -4.62
C GLY A 146 26.22 4.75 -5.94
N PRO A 147 26.87 5.53 -6.81
CA PRO A 147 26.30 6.01 -8.06
C PRO A 147 25.98 4.87 -9.04
N THR A 148 26.69 3.75 -9.02
CA THR A 148 26.46 2.64 -9.94
C THR A 148 25.10 1.99 -9.73
N LEU A 149 24.77 1.53 -8.52
CA LEU A 149 23.46 0.95 -8.22
C LEU A 149 22.36 2.00 -8.26
N CYS A 150 22.66 3.24 -7.89
CA CYS A 150 21.69 4.32 -7.97
C CYS A 150 21.25 4.58 -9.41
N LYS A 151 22.15 4.69 -10.36
CA LYS A 151 21.85 4.87 -11.79
C LYS A 151 21.14 3.65 -12.38
N LEU A 152 21.56 2.46 -11.99
CA LEU A 152 21.01 1.22 -12.53
C LEU A 152 19.58 0.95 -12.04
N PHE A 153 19.29 1.20 -10.77
CA PHE A 153 18.04 0.79 -10.14
C PHE A 153 17.42 1.84 -9.23
N PHE A 154 18.15 2.33 -8.20
CA PHE A 154 17.49 3.11 -7.15
C PHE A 154 16.89 4.42 -7.65
N PHE A 155 17.59 5.18 -8.49
CA PHE A 155 17.06 6.44 -9.01
C PHE A 155 15.88 6.24 -9.96
N PRO A 156 15.97 5.39 -11.01
CA PRO A 156 14.82 5.14 -11.88
C PRO A 156 13.61 4.60 -11.12
N PHE A 157 13.83 3.64 -10.22
CA PHE A 157 12.74 3.07 -9.41
C PHE A 157 12.09 4.12 -8.50
N HIS A 158 12.90 4.93 -7.78
CA HIS A 158 12.35 5.95 -6.88
C HIS A 158 11.71 7.11 -7.64
N ASP A 159 12.16 7.42 -8.84
CA ASP A 159 11.51 8.42 -9.71
C ASP A 159 10.06 7.99 -10.03
N LEU A 160 9.86 6.73 -10.37
CA LEU A 160 8.53 6.15 -10.62
C LEU A 160 7.71 5.97 -9.32
N TYR A 161 8.34 5.45 -8.26
CA TYR A 161 7.67 5.13 -7.00
C TYR A 161 7.20 6.37 -6.25
N THR A 162 8.00 7.43 -6.23
CA THR A 162 7.70 8.67 -5.53
C THR A 162 7.17 9.77 -6.45
N ALA A 163 6.96 9.48 -7.73
CA ALA A 163 6.64 10.48 -8.75
C ALA A 163 7.62 11.66 -8.78
N GLY A 164 8.93 11.36 -8.69
CA GLY A 164 10.02 12.33 -8.70
C GLY A 164 10.36 12.97 -7.36
N LEU A 165 9.50 12.82 -6.34
CA LEU A 165 9.67 13.48 -5.04
C LEU A 165 10.94 13.04 -4.27
N TYR A 166 11.54 11.88 -4.57
CA TYR A 166 12.74 11.38 -3.87
C TYR A 166 13.92 12.36 -3.90
N LYS A 167 13.92 13.29 -4.86
CA LYS A 167 14.93 14.33 -5.02
C LYS A 167 14.86 15.41 -3.95
N GLU A 168 13.70 15.55 -3.29
CA GLU A 168 13.39 16.65 -2.38
C GLU A 168 12.96 16.20 -0.99
N ILE A 169 12.35 15.01 -0.85
CA ILE A 169 11.87 14.48 0.44
C ILE A 169 13.01 13.97 1.32
N ALA A 170 12.79 13.98 2.63
CA ALA A 170 13.69 13.37 3.59
C ALA A 170 13.78 11.84 3.38
N PRO A 171 14.92 11.22 3.70
CA PRO A 171 15.03 9.77 3.69
C PRO A 171 14.01 9.14 4.64
N GLN A 172 13.28 8.19 4.12
CA GLN A 172 12.32 7.38 4.89
C GLN A 172 12.51 5.91 4.54
N ASP A 173 12.01 5.06 5.42
CA ASP A 173 11.91 3.63 5.14
C ASP A 173 13.27 2.96 4.81
N ALA A 174 14.35 3.42 5.44
CA ALA A 174 15.69 2.82 5.30
C ALA A 174 15.67 1.28 5.52
N TYR A 175 14.74 0.79 6.33
CA TYR A 175 14.54 -0.64 6.56
C TYR A 175 14.01 -1.41 5.33
N LYS A 176 13.41 -0.72 4.33
CA LYS A 176 12.98 -1.34 3.07
C LYS A 176 14.15 -1.64 2.15
N SER A 177 15.22 -0.86 2.26
CA SER A 177 16.47 -1.04 1.51
C SER A 177 17.64 -1.12 2.50
N PRO A 178 17.76 -2.23 3.26
CA PRO A 178 18.80 -2.35 4.28
C PRO A 178 20.19 -2.31 3.66
N VAL A 179 21.07 -1.50 4.24
CA VAL A 179 22.49 -1.41 3.86
C VAL A 179 23.28 -2.37 4.74
N ASN A 180 23.83 -3.43 4.14
CA ASN A 180 24.66 -4.41 4.84
C ASN A 180 25.76 -4.89 3.89
N LEU A 181 26.92 -4.27 3.98
CA LEU A 181 28.06 -4.57 3.11
C LEU A 181 28.50 -6.04 3.16
N PRO A 182 28.65 -6.71 4.33
CA PRO A 182 28.94 -8.14 4.39
C PRO A 182 27.96 -9.00 3.60
N VAL A 183 26.64 -8.72 3.67
CA VAL A 183 25.61 -9.45 2.91
C VAL A 183 25.73 -9.14 1.42
N ALA A 184 25.99 -7.89 1.04
CA ALA A 184 26.21 -7.50 -0.36
C ALA A 184 27.43 -8.21 -0.97
N ILE A 185 28.55 -8.29 -0.22
CA ILE A 185 29.74 -9.04 -0.63
C ILE A 185 29.39 -10.52 -0.84
N GLN A 186 28.71 -11.15 0.13
CA GLN A 186 28.29 -12.55 -0.03
C GLN A 186 27.39 -12.72 -1.27
N GLY A 187 26.48 -11.79 -1.51
CA GLY A 187 25.54 -11.80 -2.64
C GLY A 187 26.19 -11.59 -4.01
N ALA A 188 27.43 -11.12 -4.06
CA ALA A 188 28.23 -11.07 -5.28
C ALA A 188 28.84 -12.43 -5.67
N PHE A 189 29.05 -13.33 -4.69
CA PHE A 189 29.69 -14.62 -4.92
C PHE A 189 28.72 -15.82 -4.89
N LYS A 190 27.68 -15.74 -4.07
CA LYS A 190 26.68 -16.82 -3.92
C LYS A 190 25.28 -16.29 -3.79
N GLN A 191 24.30 -17.15 -3.98
CA GLN A 191 22.89 -16.79 -3.72
C GLN A 191 22.71 -16.51 -2.23
N SER A 192 22.21 -15.33 -1.92
CA SER A 192 21.85 -14.93 -0.55
C SER A 192 20.42 -15.39 -0.21
N ALA A 193 20.18 -15.63 1.08
CA ALA A 193 18.81 -15.84 1.56
C ALA A 193 17.98 -14.56 1.37
N ALA A 194 16.67 -14.71 1.29
CA ALA A 194 15.78 -13.56 1.28
C ALA A 194 15.94 -12.76 2.58
N VAL A 195 16.08 -11.43 2.47
CA VAL A 195 16.31 -10.51 3.60
C VAL A 195 15.27 -9.39 3.57
N GLY A 196 14.95 -8.85 4.74
CA GLY A 196 14.04 -7.73 4.91
C GLY A 196 12.78 -8.10 5.70
N TYR A 197 12.03 -7.10 6.11
CA TYR A 197 10.82 -7.24 6.92
C TYR A 197 9.68 -8.01 6.20
N ASN A 198 9.74 -8.08 4.89
CA ASN A 198 8.71 -8.66 4.02
C ASN A 198 9.13 -10.00 3.39
N THR A 199 10.02 -10.76 4.04
CA THR A 199 10.46 -12.08 3.55
C THR A 199 9.36 -13.13 3.64
N THR A 200 8.48 -13.01 4.63
CA THR A 200 7.30 -13.84 4.81
C THR A 200 6.08 -12.97 5.10
N TYR A 201 4.93 -13.44 4.72
CA TYR A 201 3.67 -12.78 4.98
C TYR A 201 2.53 -13.78 5.07
N ILE A 202 1.42 -13.34 5.67
CA ILE A 202 0.18 -14.10 5.69
C ILE A 202 -0.90 -13.38 4.88
N TYR A 203 -1.88 -14.15 4.41
CA TYR A 203 -3.02 -13.59 3.68
C TYR A 203 -4.27 -14.43 3.97
N PRO A 204 -5.45 -13.79 4.19
CA PRO A 204 -6.71 -14.50 4.38
C PRO A 204 -7.10 -15.28 3.13
N ILE A 205 -7.41 -16.58 3.27
CA ILE A 205 -7.73 -17.48 2.14
C ILE A 205 -8.90 -16.94 1.30
N GLU A 206 -9.89 -16.35 1.98
CA GLU A 206 -11.11 -15.83 1.35
C GLU A 206 -11.00 -14.35 0.93
N GLY A 207 -9.83 -13.70 1.11
CA GLY A 207 -9.59 -12.29 0.78
C GLY A 207 -9.64 -11.34 1.97
N LEU A 208 -9.09 -10.14 1.79
CA LEU A 208 -9.09 -9.10 2.84
C LEU A 208 -10.50 -8.60 3.17
N ASN A 209 -11.42 -8.59 2.20
CA ASN A 209 -12.82 -8.23 2.43
C ASN A 209 -13.48 -9.11 3.50
N THR A 210 -13.18 -10.41 3.54
CA THR A 210 -13.73 -11.32 4.57
C THR A 210 -13.21 -10.96 5.96
N LEU A 211 -11.92 -10.63 6.10
CA LEU A 211 -11.37 -10.16 7.37
C LEU A 211 -12.06 -8.87 7.82
N ALA A 212 -12.17 -7.88 6.91
CA ALA A 212 -12.82 -6.61 7.19
C ALA A 212 -14.29 -6.77 7.58
N GLN A 213 -15.04 -7.62 6.86
CA GLN A 213 -16.45 -7.91 7.17
C GLN A 213 -16.63 -8.58 8.53
N ARG A 214 -15.76 -9.54 8.89
CA ARG A 214 -15.82 -10.22 10.21
C ARG A 214 -15.46 -9.27 11.35
N MET A 215 -14.53 -8.34 11.14
CA MET A 215 -14.29 -7.26 12.10
C MET A 215 -15.53 -6.34 12.23
N ALA A 216 -16.09 -5.93 11.11
CA ALA A 216 -17.24 -5.02 11.05
C ALA A 216 -18.50 -5.64 11.70
N ALA A 217 -18.69 -6.96 11.62
CA ALA A 217 -19.82 -7.67 12.22
C ALA A 217 -19.92 -7.49 13.76
N SER A 218 -18.80 -7.14 14.41
CA SER A 218 -18.75 -6.84 15.85
C SER A 218 -18.68 -5.34 16.14
N CYS A 219 -18.86 -4.48 15.14
CA CYS A 219 -18.80 -3.02 15.27
C CYS A 219 -20.19 -2.39 15.12
N ASN A 220 -20.42 -1.29 15.82
CA ASN A 220 -21.55 -0.39 15.54
C ASN A 220 -21.15 0.54 14.37
N ILE A 221 -21.31 0.07 13.12
CA ILE A 221 -20.85 0.81 11.93
C ILE A 221 -22.00 1.42 11.14
N HIS A 222 -21.83 2.67 10.71
CA HIS A 222 -22.75 3.44 9.89
C HIS A 222 -22.09 3.77 8.56
N TYR A 223 -22.57 3.15 7.50
CA TYR A 223 -22.10 3.36 6.13
C TYR A 223 -22.71 4.60 5.46
N GLY A 224 -22.15 5.04 4.34
CA GLY A 224 -22.58 6.22 3.58
C GLY A 224 -22.33 7.56 4.31
N LYS A 225 -21.58 7.56 5.40
CA LYS A 225 -21.30 8.76 6.23
C LYS A 225 -19.99 9.44 5.83
N ARG A 226 -19.96 10.01 4.62
CA ARG A 226 -18.83 10.77 4.10
C ARG A 226 -18.74 12.14 4.77
N ALA A 227 -17.77 12.33 5.67
CA ALA A 227 -17.48 13.63 6.26
C ALA A 227 -16.93 14.59 5.18
N VAL A 228 -17.43 15.83 5.18
CA VAL A 228 -17.02 16.89 4.25
C VAL A 228 -16.49 18.12 4.97
N ARG A 229 -16.91 18.35 6.22
CA ARG A 229 -16.47 19.46 7.07
C ARG A 229 -16.57 19.07 8.55
N ILE A 230 -15.66 19.58 9.37
CA ILE A 230 -15.72 19.44 10.83
C ILE A 230 -15.66 20.82 11.46
N ASP A 231 -16.72 21.18 12.16
CA ASP A 231 -16.74 22.39 13.00
C ASP A 231 -16.12 22.05 14.35
N VAL A 232 -14.86 22.43 14.54
CA VAL A 232 -14.10 22.11 15.75
C VAL A 232 -14.59 22.87 16.99
N LYS A 233 -15.24 24.04 16.82
CA LYS A 233 -15.79 24.86 17.93
C LYS A 233 -17.10 24.23 18.44
N GLN A 234 -17.97 23.78 17.52
CA GLN A 234 -19.22 23.13 17.86
C GLN A 234 -19.06 21.62 18.10
N LYS A 235 -17.87 21.09 17.83
CA LYS A 235 -17.56 19.65 17.82
C LYS A 235 -18.58 18.85 16.99
N GLU A 236 -18.77 19.28 15.74
CA GLU A 236 -19.79 18.71 14.85
C GLU A 236 -19.20 18.31 13.49
N ILE A 237 -19.48 17.07 13.07
CA ILE A 237 -19.12 16.53 11.78
C ILE A 237 -20.30 16.75 10.83
N HIS A 238 -20.05 17.32 9.65
CA HIS A 238 -21.03 17.45 8.57
C HIS A 238 -20.74 16.43 7.47
N PHE A 239 -21.78 15.77 7.01
CA PHE A 239 -21.69 14.72 5.99
C PHE A 239 -22.20 15.20 4.62
N ALA A 240 -21.76 14.51 3.56
CA ALA A 240 -22.17 14.80 2.18
C ALA A 240 -23.68 14.60 1.93
N ASP A 241 -24.35 13.78 2.74
CA ASP A 241 -25.82 13.56 2.69
C ASP A 241 -26.63 14.70 3.34
N GLY A 242 -25.97 15.76 3.80
CA GLY A 242 -26.57 16.89 4.51
C GLY A 242 -26.81 16.67 6.01
N GLY A 243 -26.56 15.47 6.52
CA GLY A 243 -26.63 15.15 7.94
C GLY A 243 -25.44 15.69 8.73
N SER A 244 -25.59 15.73 10.04
CA SER A 244 -24.49 16.06 10.97
C SER A 244 -24.50 15.17 12.22
N LYS A 245 -23.38 15.10 12.91
CA LYS A 245 -23.27 14.40 14.19
C LYS A 245 -22.27 15.11 15.11
N ARG A 246 -22.67 15.36 16.35
CA ARG A 246 -21.81 15.94 17.38
C ARG A 246 -20.93 14.87 18.04
N TYR A 247 -19.74 15.27 18.47
CA TYR A 247 -18.81 14.45 19.23
C TYR A 247 -18.25 15.19 20.43
N GLU A 248 -17.81 14.50 21.44
CA GLU A 248 -16.94 15.02 22.48
C GLU A 248 -15.48 14.64 22.22
N ARG A 249 -15.25 13.41 21.78
CA ARG A 249 -13.95 12.85 21.37
C ARG A 249 -14.10 12.14 20.03
N LEU A 250 -13.15 12.33 19.12
CA LEU A 250 -13.18 11.76 17.78
C LEU A 250 -11.88 11.03 17.50
N ILE A 251 -11.94 9.69 17.32
CA ILE A 251 -10.85 8.95 16.70
C ILE A 251 -10.94 9.15 15.19
N SER A 252 -9.90 9.70 14.56
CA SER A 252 -9.85 9.85 13.11
C SER A 252 -8.83 8.90 12.50
N THR A 253 -9.26 8.13 11.51
CA THR A 253 -8.37 7.29 10.68
C THR A 253 -8.18 7.84 9.27
N LEU A 254 -8.77 9.00 8.98
CA LEU A 254 -8.67 9.66 7.69
C LEU A 254 -7.28 10.28 7.48
N PRO A 255 -6.85 10.48 6.23
CA PRO A 255 -5.56 11.12 5.95
C PRO A 255 -5.42 12.48 6.63
N LEU A 256 -4.25 12.72 7.24
CA LEU A 256 -3.98 13.90 8.06
C LEU A 256 -4.20 15.21 7.30
N ASN A 257 -3.76 15.28 6.04
CA ASN A 257 -3.96 16.44 5.18
C ASN A 257 -5.44 16.72 4.91
N GLN A 258 -6.25 15.69 4.72
CA GLN A 258 -7.70 15.82 4.53
C GLN A 258 -8.39 16.27 5.83
N MET A 259 -7.96 15.75 6.98
CA MET A 259 -8.49 16.18 8.27
C MET A 259 -8.21 17.66 8.55
N ILE A 260 -6.98 18.13 8.29
CA ILE A 260 -6.64 19.56 8.43
C ILE A 260 -7.49 20.41 7.48
N ALA A 261 -7.67 19.97 6.23
CA ALA A 261 -8.52 20.69 5.28
C ALA A 261 -9.99 20.76 5.74
N MET A 262 -10.57 19.65 6.22
CA MET A 262 -11.97 19.59 6.68
C MET A 262 -12.22 20.39 7.96
N THR A 263 -11.24 20.49 8.84
CA THR A 263 -11.33 21.27 10.09
C THR A 263 -11.05 22.75 9.88
N GLY A 264 -10.33 23.13 8.82
CA GLY A 264 -9.87 24.49 8.57
C GLY A 264 -8.83 24.98 9.58
N LEU A 265 -8.23 24.08 10.37
CA LEU A 265 -7.17 24.41 11.31
C LEU A 265 -5.91 24.88 10.58
N LYS A 266 -5.27 25.91 11.12
CA LYS A 266 -4.02 26.44 10.58
C LYS A 266 -2.84 25.65 11.13
N VAL A 267 -1.93 25.31 10.26
CA VAL A 267 -0.64 24.70 10.58
C VAL A 267 0.43 25.58 9.93
N ASP A 268 1.37 26.07 10.69
CA ASP A 268 2.34 27.07 10.21
C ASP A 268 3.39 26.47 9.26
N SER A 269 3.67 25.18 9.38
CA SER A 269 4.62 24.49 8.51
C SER A 269 4.00 24.14 7.16
N ARG A 270 4.85 24.13 6.12
CA ARG A 270 4.49 23.60 4.79
C ARG A 270 3.98 22.16 4.93
N THR A 271 2.83 21.86 4.34
CA THR A 271 2.24 20.51 4.30
C THR A 271 3.23 19.50 3.73
N ASP A 272 3.41 18.40 4.44
CA ASP A 272 4.23 17.29 3.97
C ASP A 272 3.59 16.61 2.75
N PRO A 273 4.39 16.18 1.77
CA PRO A 273 3.90 15.66 0.52
C PRO A 273 3.46 14.21 0.63
N HIS A 274 2.68 13.77 -0.35
CA HIS A 274 2.32 12.37 -0.51
C HIS A 274 2.38 11.96 -1.98
N THR A 275 2.42 10.67 -2.21
CA THR A 275 2.24 10.07 -3.52
C THR A 275 0.86 9.41 -3.57
N SER A 276 0.10 9.73 -4.60
CA SER A 276 -1.11 9.00 -4.98
C SER A 276 -0.71 7.82 -5.87
N VAL A 277 -1.52 6.78 -5.93
CA VAL A 277 -1.26 5.62 -6.79
C VAL A 277 -2.48 5.28 -7.62
N LEU A 278 -2.28 5.11 -8.90
CA LEU A 278 -3.22 4.42 -9.78
C LEU A 278 -2.87 2.93 -9.76
N VAL A 279 -3.75 2.14 -9.18
CA VAL A 279 -3.72 0.67 -9.24
C VAL A 279 -4.50 0.24 -10.47
N LEU A 280 -3.89 -0.59 -11.31
CA LEU A 280 -4.58 -1.21 -12.44
C LEU A 280 -4.62 -2.72 -12.20
N ASN A 281 -5.79 -3.26 -11.93
CA ASN A 281 -6.02 -4.69 -11.77
C ASN A 281 -6.36 -5.32 -13.13
N ILE A 282 -5.67 -6.41 -13.49
CA ILE A 282 -5.78 -7.06 -14.79
C ILE A 282 -5.99 -8.57 -14.60
N GLY A 283 -7.05 -9.11 -15.21
CA GLY A 283 -7.23 -10.52 -15.43
C GLY A 283 -6.96 -10.85 -16.91
N ALA A 284 -6.10 -11.81 -17.20
CA ALA A 284 -5.67 -12.08 -18.57
C ALA A 284 -5.32 -13.53 -18.82
N VAL A 285 -5.23 -13.92 -20.09
CA VAL A 285 -4.55 -15.14 -20.53
C VAL A 285 -3.09 -15.04 -20.12
N ARG A 286 -2.53 -16.08 -19.50
CA ARG A 286 -1.12 -16.13 -19.11
C ARG A 286 -0.22 -16.21 -20.34
N GLY A 287 0.72 -15.29 -20.47
CA GLY A 287 1.71 -15.30 -21.54
C GLY A 287 2.86 -16.31 -21.28
N PRO A 288 3.61 -16.68 -22.32
CA PRO A 288 4.67 -17.71 -22.22
C PRO A 288 5.87 -17.28 -21.35
N LYS A 289 6.11 -15.98 -21.22
CA LYS A 289 7.19 -15.43 -20.37
C LYS A 289 6.70 -14.85 -19.04
N CYS A 290 5.42 -15.07 -18.68
CA CYS A 290 4.90 -14.62 -17.40
C CYS A 290 5.69 -15.24 -16.25
N PRO A 291 6.34 -14.45 -15.39
CA PRO A 291 7.22 -14.97 -14.33
C PRO A 291 6.43 -15.67 -13.23
N ASP A 292 7.16 -16.40 -12.36
CA ASP A 292 6.60 -17.02 -11.16
C ASP A 292 6.82 -16.18 -9.89
N ASP A 293 7.34 -14.98 -10.03
CA ASP A 293 7.47 -14.02 -8.93
C ASP A 293 6.10 -13.58 -8.42
N HIS A 294 6.02 -13.22 -7.14
CA HIS A 294 4.84 -12.58 -6.56
C HIS A 294 4.72 -11.13 -7.02
N TRP A 295 5.85 -10.44 -7.22
CA TRP A 295 5.93 -9.11 -7.83
C TRP A 295 7.33 -8.81 -8.35
N LEU A 296 7.37 -7.90 -9.32
CA LEU A 296 8.58 -7.34 -9.87
C LEU A 296 8.66 -5.85 -9.59
N TYR A 297 9.86 -5.36 -9.32
CA TYR A 297 10.21 -3.95 -9.34
C TYR A 297 10.81 -3.60 -10.68
N ASN A 298 10.30 -2.56 -11.31
CA ASN A 298 10.64 -2.21 -12.68
C ASN A 298 11.22 -0.79 -12.73
N PRO A 299 12.53 -0.64 -13.02
CA PRO A 299 13.14 0.68 -13.16
C PRO A 299 12.97 1.33 -14.52
N ASP A 300 12.62 0.56 -15.57
CA ASP A 300 12.70 0.95 -16.98
C ASP A 300 11.42 0.65 -17.79
N THR A 301 10.24 0.83 -17.20
CA THR A 301 8.96 0.65 -17.90
C THR A 301 8.63 1.84 -18.79
N THR A 302 8.07 1.58 -19.98
CA THR A 302 7.62 2.63 -20.89
C THR A 302 6.31 3.29 -20.44
N SER A 303 5.44 2.53 -19.76
CA SER A 303 4.19 3.02 -19.15
C SER A 303 4.37 3.65 -17.77
N LEU A 304 5.61 3.76 -17.28
CA LEU A 304 5.97 4.45 -16.05
C LEU A 304 5.31 3.87 -14.77
N PHE A 305 5.10 2.56 -14.71
CA PHE A 305 4.78 1.89 -13.46
C PHE A 305 6.04 1.40 -12.75
N HIS A 306 6.05 1.46 -11.43
CA HIS A 306 7.20 1.03 -10.63
C HIS A 306 7.12 -0.44 -10.19
N ARG A 307 5.92 -1.04 -10.21
CA ARG A 307 5.70 -2.41 -9.76
C ARG A 307 4.62 -3.10 -10.58
N VAL A 308 4.88 -4.35 -10.91
CA VAL A 308 3.88 -5.31 -11.37
C VAL A 308 3.84 -6.48 -10.40
N GLY A 309 2.66 -6.85 -9.92
CA GLY A 309 2.48 -7.98 -9.03
C GLY A 309 1.50 -9.01 -9.60
N PHE A 310 1.71 -10.25 -9.22
CA PHE A 310 0.97 -11.40 -9.75
C PHE A 310 0.22 -12.08 -8.60
N TYR A 311 -1.03 -11.69 -8.39
CA TYR A 311 -1.86 -12.27 -7.33
C TYR A 311 -1.96 -13.80 -7.46
N SER A 312 -2.15 -14.30 -8.68
CA SER A 312 -2.30 -15.73 -8.96
C SER A 312 -1.03 -16.55 -8.74
N ASN A 313 0.16 -15.92 -8.72
CA ASN A 313 1.39 -16.58 -8.33
C ASN A 313 1.52 -16.72 -6.81
N VAL A 314 0.87 -15.82 -6.06
CA VAL A 314 0.76 -15.95 -4.61
C VAL A 314 -0.24 -17.05 -4.27
N ASP A 315 -1.46 -16.96 -4.81
CA ASP A 315 -2.48 -17.99 -4.61
C ASP A 315 -3.43 -18.10 -5.82
N ARG A 316 -3.65 -19.30 -6.29
CA ARG A 316 -4.53 -19.56 -7.43
C ARG A 316 -6.01 -19.21 -7.18
N SER A 317 -6.40 -19.00 -5.92
CA SER A 317 -7.76 -18.55 -5.58
C SER A 317 -8.09 -17.15 -6.11
N PHE A 318 -7.09 -16.41 -6.60
CA PHE A 318 -7.31 -15.13 -7.30
C PHE A 318 -7.81 -15.30 -8.74
N LEU A 319 -7.85 -16.53 -9.26
CA LEU A 319 -8.33 -16.88 -10.61
C LEU A 319 -9.80 -17.36 -10.57
N PRO A 320 -10.53 -17.25 -11.69
CA PRO A 320 -11.80 -17.94 -11.88
C PRO A 320 -11.65 -19.45 -11.63
N ALA A 321 -12.67 -20.06 -11.02
CA ALA A 321 -12.62 -21.44 -10.53
C ALA A 321 -12.19 -22.43 -11.61
N SER A 322 -12.72 -22.32 -12.82
CA SER A 322 -12.40 -23.20 -13.96
C SER A 322 -10.95 -23.10 -14.46
N HIS A 323 -10.21 -22.03 -14.09
CA HIS A 323 -8.83 -21.79 -14.54
C HIS A 323 -7.77 -22.05 -13.48
N ARG A 324 -8.16 -22.33 -12.21
CA ARG A 324 -7.22 -22.49 -11.10
C ARG A 324 -6.22 -23.64 -11.32
N GLU A 325 -6.69 -24.77 -11.84
CA GLU A 325 -5.83 -25.95 -12.10
C GLU A 325 -5.13 -25.89 -13.46
N ARG A 326 -5.67 -25.16 -14.43
CA ARG A 326 -5.11 -25.07 -15.78
C ARG A 326 -3.84 -24.25 -15.87
N GLY A 327 -3.73 -23.19 -15.04
CA GLY A 327 -2.59 -22.28 -15.05
C GLY A 327 -2.49 -21.42 -16.33
N ASP A 328 -3.57 -21.32 -17.10
CA ASP A 328 -3.66 -20.61 -18.37
C ASP A 328 -4.16 -19.16 -18.22
N ARG A 329 -4.36 -18.71 -17.00
CA ARG A 329 -4.75 -17.34 -16.65
C ARG A 329 -3.81 -16.75 -15.61
N VAL A 330 -3.78 -15.43 -15.56
CA VAL A 330 -3.04 -14.66 -14.58
C VAL A 330 -3.88 -13.51 -14.05
N SER A 331 -3.77 -13.22 -12.76
CA SER A 331 -4.34 -12.06 -12.08
C SER A 331 -3.21 -11.15 -11.63
N ILE A 332 -3.20 -9.90 -12.08
CA ILE A 332 -2.09 -8.95 -11.98
C ILE A 332 -2.57 -7.65 -11.35
N TYR A 333 -1.70 -6.96 -10.64
CA TYR A 333 -1.83 -5.54 -10.32
C TYR A 333 -0.62 -4.75 -10.80
N ILE A 334 -0.87 -3.55 -11.26
CA ILE A 334 0.13 -2.57 -11.67
C ILE A 334 0.01 -1.37 -10.73
N GLU A 335 1.13 -0.77 -10.35
CA GLU A 335 1.13 0.44 -9.53
C GLU A 335 1.94 1.54 -10.20
N LYS A 336 1.26 2.67 -10.46
CA LYS A 336 1.88 3.91 -10.94
C LYS A 336 1.71 5.02 -9.93
N GLY A 337 2.84 5.62 -9.53
CA GLY A 337 2.88 6.79 -8.65
C GLY A 337 2.54 8.10 -9.37
N TYR A 338 1.84 8.98 -8.66
CA TYR A 338 1.56 10.37 -9.05
C TYR A 338 1.86 11.29 -7.87
N VAL A 339 2.25 12.51 -8.13
CA VAL A 339 2.32 13.55 -7.08
C VAL A 339 0.92 13.72 -6.49
N GLY A 340 0.83 13.85 -5.18
CA GLY A 340 -0.45 13.93 -4.46
C GLY A 340 -1.38 15.02 -5.02
N GLY A 341 -2.64 14.65 -5.23
CA GLY A 341 -3.67 15.52 -5.79
C GLY A 341 -3.70 15.59 -7.33
N GLN A 342 -2.74 15.00 -8.04
CA GLN A 342 -2.69 15.01 -9.52
C GLN A 342 -3.42 13.78 -10.10
N ARG A 343 -4.71 13.69 -9.86
CA ARG A 343 -5.52 12.59 -10.41
C ARG A 343 -5.69 12.74 -11.91
N PRO A 344 -5.36 11.70 -12.71
CA PRO A 344 -5.62 11.71 -14.15
C PRO A 344 -7.12 11.69 -14.44
N SER A 345 -7.52 12.26 -15.57
CA SER A 345 -8.89 12.14 -16.08
C SER A 345 -9.22 10.69 -16.45
N ASP A 346 -10.49 10.38 -16.61
CA ASP A 346 -10.94 9.04 -17.03
C ASP A 346 -10.37 8.67 -18.42
N ARG A 347 -10.24 9.65 -19.32
CA ARG A 347 -9.61 9.46 -20.63
C ARG A 347 -8.13 9.11 -20.52
N GLU A 348 -7.37 9.84 -19.70
CA GLU A 348 -5.95 9.56 -19.46
C GLU A 348 -5.76 8.20 -18.76
N THR A 349 -6.65 7.88 -17.84
CA THR A 349 -6.66 6.57 -17.16
C THR A 349 -6.89 5.44 -18.16
N ALA A 350 -7.85 5.57 -19.08
CA ALA A 350 -8.13 4.58 -20.11
C ALA A 350 -6.95 4.44 -21.11
N GLN A 351 -6.34 5.55 -21.50
CA GLN A 351 -5.15 5.55 -22.37
C GLN A 351 -3.97 4.86 -21.69
N TYR A 352 -3.75 5.15 -20.42
CA TYR A 352 -2.72 4.51 -19.61
C TYR A 352 -2.97 3.00 -19.49
N ALA A 353 -4.18 2.59 -19.16
CA ALA A 353 -4.55 1.18 -19.06
C ALA A 353 -4.28 0.41 -20.36
N ALA A 354 -4.65 0.99 -21.51
CA ALA A 354 -4.36 0.41 -22.82
C ALA A 354 -2.85 0.34 -23.13
N ALA A 355 -2.06 1.32 -22.69
CA ALA A 355 -0.60 1.30 -22.86
C ALA A 355 0.05 0.20 -22.02
N VAL A 356 -0.37 0.05 -20.76
CA VAL A 356 0.12 -1.02 -19.86
C VAL A 356 -0.20 -2.41 -20.41
N VAL A 357 -1.43 -2.63 -20.89
CA VAL A 357 -1.81 -3.92 -21.48
C VAL A 357 -0.91 -4.26 -22.68
N ARG A 358 -0.68 -3.31 -23.59
CA ARG A 358 0.24 -3.52 -24.72
C ARG A 358 1.67 -3.82 -24.24
N GLU A 359 2.18 -3.06 -23.28
CA GLU A 359 3.52 -3.27 -22.74
C GLU A 359 3.69 -4.67 -22.13
N LEU A 360 2.70 -5.15 -21.37
CA LEU A 360 2.72 -6.52 -20.81
C LEU A 360 2.58 -7.61 -21.88
N GLN A 361 1.87 -7.33 -22.98
CA GLN A 361 1.80 -8.20 -24.15
C GLN A 361 3.13 -8.25 -24.89
N ASP A 362 3.79 -7.10 -25.08
CA ASP A 362 5.13 -7.00 -25.70
C ASP A 362 6.22 -7.69 -24.84
N TRP A 363 5.97 -7.84 -23.54
CA TRP A 363 6.82 -8.65 -22.64
C TRP A 363 6.51 -10.14 -22.69
N ASP A 364 5.50 -10.57 -23.42
CA ASP A 364 4.97 -11.92 -23.38
C ASP A 364 4.49 -12.37 -21.98
N PHE A 365 4.16 -11.43 -21.09
CA PHE A 365 3.63 -11.73 -19.76
C PHE A 365 2.15 -12.09 -19.81
N ILE A 366 1.40 -11.45 -20.70
CA ILE A 366 -0.02 -11.70 -20.92
C ILE A 366 -0.35 -11.87 -22.41
N GLY A 367 -1.42 -12.62 -22.68
CA GLY A 367 -2.13 -12.61 -23.95
C GLY A 367 -3.32 -11.66 -23.93
N GLU A 368 -4.53 -12.14 -24.25
CA GLU A 368 -5.77 -11.37 -24.22
C GLU A 368 -6.08 -10.93 -22.77
N ALA A 369 -6.31 -9.63 -22.55
CA ALA A 369 -6.81 -9.10 -21.30
C ALA A 369 -8.32 -9.27 -21.21
N GLU A 370 -8.81 -9.95 -20.19
CA GLU A 370 -10.24 -10.24 -19.95
C GLU A 370 -10.88 -9.24 -18.99
N VAL A 371 -10.08 -8.65 -18.10
CA VAL A 371 -10.48 -7.60 -17.16
C VAL A 371 -9.36 -6.56 -17.08
N VAL A 372 -9.72 -5.29 -17.11
CA VAL A 372 -8.81 -4.16 -16.88
C VAL A 372 -9.55 -3.14 -16.03
N ASP A 373 -9.19 -3.04 -14.76
CA ASP A 373 -9.98 -2.31 -13.78
C ASP A 373 -9.11 -1.35 -12.94
N PRO A 374 -9.21 -0.01 -13.20
CA PRO A 374 -8.42 1.00 -12.50
C PRO A 374 -9.03 1.38 -11.15
N THR A 375 -8.17 1.59 -10.15
CA THR A 375 -8.54 2.17 -8.85
C THR A 375 -7.57 3.29 -8.49
N TRP A 376 -8.11 4.46 -8.14
CA TRP A 376 -7.33 5.57 -7.64
C TRP A 376 -7.21 5.56 -6.13
N ILE A 377 -5.99 5.61 -5.62
CA ILE A 377 -5.67 5.77 -4.19
C ILE A 377 -5.11 7.17 -3.98
N ASP A 378 -5.91 8.04 -3.38
CA ASP A 378 -5.57 9.45 -3.25
C ASP A 378 -4.34 9.69 -2.36
N VAL A 379 -4.27 9.06 -1.20
CA VAL A 379 -3.09 9.07 -0.32
C VAL A 379 -2.56 7.65 -0.19
N ALA A 380 -1.51 7.29 -0.93
CA ALA A 380 -0.91 5.95 -0.90
C ALA A 380 0.36 5.90 -0.04
N TYR A 381 1.29 6.83 -0.30
CA TYR A 381 2.55 6.94 0.43
C TYR A 381 2.74 8.35 0.96
N THR A 382 3.00 8.45 2.25
CA THR A 382 3.20 9.72 2.95
C THR A 382 4.70 9.98 3.11
N TRP A 383 5.13 11.20 2.86
CA TRP A 383 6.52 11.62 2.90
C TRP A 383 6.68 12.81 3.86
N ALA A 384 7.92 13.20 4.15
CA ALA A 384 8.23 14.41 4.89
C ALA A 384 9.27 15.25 4.12
N TRP A 385 9.15 16.56 4.16
CA TRP A 385 10.24 17.44 3.76
C TRP A 385 11.40 17.33 4.77
N PRO A 386 12.65 17.60 4.36
CA PRO A 386 13.76 17.65 5.30
C PRO A 386 13.48 18.63 6.44
N GLY A 387 13.61 18.16 7.68
CA GLY A 387 13.36 18.96 8.88
C GLY A 387 11.89 19.37 9.12
N SER A 388 10.94 18.82 8.41
CA SER A 388 9.52 19.16 8.57
C SER A 388 9.01 18.93 9.99
N LYS A 389 8.20 19.88 10.46
CA LYS A 389 7.42 19.83 11.72
C LYS A 389 5.91 19.71 11.46
N TRP A 390 5.50 19.69 10.19
CA TRP A 390 4.09 19.74 9.82
C TRP A 390 3.27 18.61 10.45
N ARG A 391 3.74 17.38 10.39
CA ARG A 391 3.03 16.24 10.97
C ARG A 391 2.76 16.41 12.45
N GLU A 392 3.78 16.81 13.22
CA GLU A 392 3.67 17.01 14.67
C GLU A 392 2.70 18.16 15.01
N GLN A 393 2.80 19.27 14.27
CA GLN A 393 1.93 20.43 14.46
C GLN A 393 0.48 20.12 14.08
N ALA A 394 0.26 19.43 12.96
CA ALA A 394 -1.06 19.05 12.50
C ALA A 394 -1.75 18.09 13.49
N MET A 395 -1.04 17.09 13.99
CA MET A 395 -1.57 16.17 15.00
C MET A 395 -1.93 16.90 16.29
N ARG A 396 -1.03 17.76 16.80
CA ARG A 396 -1.29 18.57 18.00
C ARG A 396 -2.51 19.48 17.84
N ALA A 397 -2.62 20.17 16.69
CA ALA A 397 -3.77 21.04 16.41
C ALA A 397 -5.10 20.26 16.43
N LEU A 398 -5.14 19.02 15.95
CA LEU A 398 -6.32 18.16 16.04
C LEU A 398 -6.59 17.70 17.48
N GLU A 399 -5.56 17.29 18.21
CA GLU A 399 -5.67 16.81 19.60
C GLU A 399 -6.20 17.88 20.55
N GLU A 400 -5.82 19.15 20.36
CA GLU A 400 -6.36 20.31 21.11
C GLU A 400 -7.88 20.46 20.94
N HIS A 401 -8.43 19.92 19.86
CA HIS A 401 -9.88 19.88 19.59
C HIS A 401 -10.53 18.51 19.87
N SER A 402 -9.87 17.65 20.64
CA SER A 402 -10.32 16.29 20.97
C SER A 402 -10.51 15.38 19.74
N ILE A 403 -9.70 15.59 18.70
CA ILE A 403 -9.62 14.75 17.52
C ILE A 403 -8.28 14.01 17.57
N TYR A 404 -8.31 12.69 17.63
CA TYR A 404 -7.15 11.82 17.82
C TYR A 404 -6.82 11.06 16.53
N PRO A 405 -5.74 11.45 15.82
CA PRO A 405 -5.29 10.76 14.62
C PRO A 405 -4.72 9.38 14.95
N VAL A 406 -5.25 8.31 14.33
CA VAL A 406 -4.84 6.93 14.58
C VAL A 406 -4.64 6.16 13.27
N GLY A 407 -3.57 5.38 13.18
CA GLY A 407 -3.23 4.54 12.04
C GLY A 407 -2.44 5.28 10.96
N ARG A 408 -2.12 4.54 9.90
CA ARG A 408 -1.14 4.89 8.87
C ARG A 408 -1.33 6.31 8.30
N TYR A 409 -2.51 6.61 7.78
CA TYR A 409 -2.76 7.84 7.05
C TYR A 409 -3.03 9.03 7.96
N ALA A 410 -3.73 8.80 9.08
CA ALA A 410 -4.02 9.83 10.05
C ALA A 410 -2.76 10.29 10.80
N ARG A 411 -1.80 9.39 11.03
CA ARG A 411 -0.51 9.72 11.65
C ARG A 411 0.58 10.06 10.65
N TRP A 412 0.26 10.04 9.36
CA TRP A 412 1.20 10.35 8.27
C TRP A 412 2.51 9.56 8.35
N THR A 413 2.39 8.25 8.56
CA THR A 413 3.53 7.33 8.73
C THR A 413 3.31 6.02 7.99
N PHE A 414 4.40 5.32 7.66
CA PHE A 414 4.28 3.99 7.09
C PHE A 414 3.95 2.97 8.19
N GLN A 415 2.91 2.17 7.95
CA GLN A 415 2.51 1.06 8.82
C GLN A 415 1.97 -0.09 7.97
N GLY A 416 2.16 -1.32 8.44
CA GLY A 416 1.49 -2.52 7.92
C GLY A 416 0.05 -2.65 8.44
N ILE A 417 -0.67 -3.65 7.91
CA ILE A 417 -2.05 -3.96 8.34
C ILE A 417 -2.08 -4.33 9.82
N SER A 418 -1.16 -5.18 10.28
CA SER A 418 -1.08 -5.60 11.69
C SER A 418 -0.81 -4.44 12.65
N ASP A 419 0.09 -3.52 12.27
CA ASP A 419 0.37 -2.32 13.09
C ASP A 419 -0.85 -1.41 13.15
N SER A 420 -1.55 -1.25 12.04
CA SER A 420 -2.77 -0.44 11.94
C SER A 420 -3.91 -1.01 12.79
N ILE A 421 -4.05 -2.33 12.83
CA ILE A 421 -5.01 -3.01 13.73
C ILE A 421 -4.61 -2.80 15.19
N ARG A 422 -3.33 -2.97 15.55
CA ARG A 422 -2.81 -2.74 16.90
C ARG A 422 -3.11 -1.33 17.40
N ASP A 423 -2.80 -0.33 16.58
CA ASP A 423 -3.05 1.07 16.91
C ASP A 423 -4.54 1.36 17.12
N GLY A 424 -5.40 0.74 16.28
CA GLY A 424 -6.85 0.82 16.46
C GLY A 424 -7.31 0.23 17.80
N PHE A 425 -6.81 -0.95 18.19
CA PHE A 425 -7.12 -1.54 19.49
C PHE A 425 -6.71 -0.65 20.65
N PHE A 426 -5.51 -0.10 20.65
CA PHE A 426 -5.05 0.79 21.71
C PHE A 426 -5.91 2.05 21.82
N ALA A 427 -6.23 2.67 20.69
CA ALA A 427 -7.09 3.84 20.68
C ALA A 427 -8.51 3.53 21.18
N GLY A 428 -9.09 2.41 20.72
CA GLY A 428 -10.41 1.98 21.18
C GLY A 428 -10.45 1.67 22.68
N ALA A 429 -9.45 0.96 23.19
CA ALA A 429 -9.34 0.63 24.61
C ALA A 429 -9.20 1.88 25.49
N SER A 430 -8.39 2.86 25.08
CA SER A 430 -8.20 4.11 25.78
C SER A 430 -9.49 4.93 25.92
N MET A 431 -10.37 4.87 24.92
CA MET A 431 -11.67 5.55 24.97
C MET A 431 -12.72 4.86 25.83
N LYS A 432 -12.54 3.58 26.12
CA LYS A 432 -13.49 2.76 26.93
C LYS A 432 -13.29 2.96 28.43
N GLY A 433 -12.06 3.24 28.88
CA GLY A 433 -11.70 3.33 30.30
C GLY A 433 -12.18 4.58 31.04
N GLU A 434 -12.84 5.52 30.35
CA GLU A 434 -13.34 6.79 30.92
C GLU A 434 -14.89 6.91 30.86
N ALA A 435 -15.58 5.79 30.72
CA ALA A 435 -17.05 5.72 30.66
C ALA A 435 -17.67 5.40 32.03
#